data_ce42c2a8f32a673a16a08ce3fa2b7fbe
#
_entry.id   ce42c2a8f32a673a16a08ce3fa2b7fbe
#
_cell.length_a   1.000
_cell.length_b   1.000
_cell.length_c   1.000
_cell.angle_alpha   90.00
_cell.angle_beta   90.00
_cell.angle_gamma   90.00
#
_symmetry.space_group_name_H-M   'P 1'
#
loop_
_entity.id
_entity.type
_entity.pdbx_description
1 polymer ?
#
loop_
_entity_poly.entity_id
_entity_poly.type
_entity_poly.pdbx_seq_one_letter_code
_entity_poly.pdbx_strand_id
1 'polypeptide(L)'
;MEKLSEVLTKEQILSATEETLKRFGIAKTSVTDVAKVLGVSHGTIYRHFNSKAELLEGVTEKWLNEKIIAPLSKVCLDSSLTGASLLKRYLQTLVELKHYYARDDEEMFRMYTRVTEQAADLIEQHIDHIVRQLADIITREGITSDQPAQLARTLFYATARFHHPAHAYEWKNPKIDQEFLDVWALLENGISSKIYGR
;
A
#
# COMPACT_ATOMS: atom_id res chain seq x y z
N MET A 1 3.82 -31.57 32.82
CA MET A 1 3.53 -30.19 32.42
C MET A 1 3.06 -30.25 30.97
N GLU A 2 1.75 -30.28 30.77
CA GLU A 2 1.14 -30.20 29.44
C GLU A 2 1.45 -28.81 28.84
N LYS A 3 2.16 -28.81 27.73
CA LYS A 3 2.31 -27.63 26.90
C LYS A 3 0.92 -27.34 26.32
N LEU A 4 0.19 -26.37 26.89
CA LEU A 4 -0.95 -25.80 26.23
C LEU A 4 -0.48 -25.45 24.81
N SER A 5 -0.97 -26.16 23.80
CA SER A 5 -0.72 -25.83 22.41
C SER A 5 -1.41 -24.48 22.17
N GLU A 6 -0.63 -23.41 22.18
CA GLU A 6 -1.14 -22.11 21.76
C GLU A 6 -1.82 -22.31 20.40
N VAL A 7 -3.07 -21.92 20.32
CA VAL A 7 -3.84 -22.02 19.08
C VAL A 7 -3.17 -21.09 18.07
N LEU A 8 -2.64 -21.68 16.99
CA LEU A 8 -1.99 -20.93 15.92
C LEU A 8 -2.95 -19.87 15.36
N THR A 9 -2.51 -18.63 15.35
CA THR A 9 -3.30 -17.48 14.87
C THR A 9 -3.06 -17.21 13.38
N LYS A 10 -4.01 -16.55 12.72
CA LYS A 10 -3.82 -16.05 11.34
C LYS A 10 -2.58 -15.16 11.25
N GLU A 11 -2.36 -14.29 12.23
CA GLU A 11 -1.22 -13.37 12.28
C GLU A 11 0.13 -14.10 12.29
N GLN A 12 0.26 -15.17 13.11
CA GLN A 12 1.46 -15.99 13.14
C GLN A 12 1.73 -16.67 11.79
N ILE A 13 0.68 -17.13 11.11
CA ILE A 13 0.79 -17.73 9.77
C ILE A 13 1.24 -16.68 8.75
N LEU A 14 0.66 -15.50 8.76
CA LEU A 14 1.02 -14.40 7.85
C LEU A 14 2.48 -13.98 8.05
N SER A 15 2.93 -13.81 9.31
CA SER A 15 4.32 -13.44 9.62
C SER A 15 5.31 -14.51 9.17
N ALA A 16 5.03 -15.80 9.43
CA ALA A 16 5.88 -16.90 8.97
C ALA A 16 5.89 -17.02 7.44
N THR A 17 4.77 -16.68 6.78
CA THR A 17 4.69 -16.67 5.31
C THR A 17 5.54 -15.53 4.74
N GLU A 18 5.49 -14.34 5.34
CA GLU A 18 6.33 -13.20 4.94
C GLU A 18 7.82 -13.53 5.06
N GLU A 19 8.26 -14.11 6.18
CA GLU A 19 9.65 -14.56 6.37
C GLU A 19 10.07 -15.60 5.33
N THR A 20 9.18 -16.55 5.03
CA THR A 20 9.44 -17.61 4.05
C THR A 20 9.57 -17.01 2.64
N LEU A 21 8.70 -16.06 2.29
CA LEU A 21 8.75 -15.33 1.02
C LEU A 21 10.06 -14.54 0.86
N LYS A 22 10.47 -13.80 1.88
CA LYS A 22 11.73 -13.05 1.88
C LYS A 22 12.95 -13.95 1.72
N ARG A 23 12.91 -15.14 2.31
CA ARG A 23 14.03 -16.08 2.28
C ARG A 23 14.15 -16.88 0.97
N PHE A 24 13.04 -17.32 0.41
CA PHE A 24 13.02 -18.28 -0.71
C PHE A 24 12.42 -17.72 -1.99
N GLY A 25 11.78 -16.56 -1.93
CA GLY A 25 11.04 -15.94 -3.03
C GLY A 25 9.67 -16.55 -3.25
N ILE A 26 8.78 -15.80 -3.92
CA ILE A 26 7.38 -16.20 -4.17
C ILE A 26 7.24 -17.49 -4.97
N ALA A 27 8.15 -17.73 -5.92
CA ALA A 27 8.11 -18.90 -6.80
C ALA A 27 8.39 -20.22 -6.04
N LYS A 28 9.22 -20.16 -5.00
CA LYS A 28 9.66 -21.33 -4.22
C LYS A 28 8.91 -21.49 -2.90
N THR A 29 8.07 -20.54 -2.50
CA THR A 29 7.29 -20.62 -1.28
C THR A 29 6.00 -21.39 -1.50
N SER A 30 5.81 -22.46 -0.75
CA SER A 30 4.59 -23.26 -0.71
C SER A 30 3.95 -23.23 0.69
N VAL A 31 2.66 -23.56 0.78
CA VAL A 31 1.96 -23.74 2.07
C VAL A 31 2.67 -24.78 2.96
N THR A 32 3.26 -25.82 2.33
CA THR A 32 4.04 -26.83 3.05
C THR A 32 5.31 -26.25 3.69
N ASP A 33 5.98 -25.30 3.04
CA ASP A 33 7.18 -24.68 3.57
C ASP A 33 6.84 -23.77 4.77
N VAL A 34 5.75 -23.03 4.68
CA VAL A 34 5.22 -22.24 5.80
C VAL A 34 4.85 -23.13 6.98
N ALA A 35 4.17 -24.26 6.72
CA ALA A 35 3.81 -25.23 7.76
C ALA A 35 5.05 -25.81 8.45
N LYS A 36 6.13 -26.11 7.71
CA LYS A 36 7.41 -26.58 8.26
C LYS A 36 8.04 -25.53 9.18
N VAL A 37 8.05 -24.26 8.76
CA VAL A 37 8.59 -23.16 9.58
C VAL A 37 7.84 -23.05 10.91
N LEU A 38 6.51 -23.21 10.88
CA LEU A 38 5.66 -23.16 12.08
C LEU A 38 5.63 -24.46 12.89
N GLY A 39 6.23 -25.55 12.39
CA GLY A 39 6.20 -26.86 13.06
C GLY A 39 4.80 -27.50 13.12
N VAL A 40 3.94 -27.19 12.14
CA VAL A 40 2.56 -27.69 12.06
C VAL A 40 2.30 -28.48 10.77
N SER A 41 1.15 -29.17 10.68
CA SER A 41 0.72 -29.79 9.42
C SER A 41 0.25 -28.71 8.43
N HIS A 42 0.39 -28.98 7.10
CA HIS A 42 -0.19 -28.09 6.09
C HIS A 42 -1.72 -27.96 6.21
N GLY A 43 -2.40 -29.00 6.67
CA GLY A 43 -3.84 -28.97 6.97
C GLY A 43 -4.19 -27.97 8.06
N THR A 44 -3.25 -27.66 8.98
CA THR A 44 -3.45 -26.61 9.99
C THR A 44 -3.51 -25.23 9.33
N ILE A 45 -2.67 -24.97 8.32
CA ILE A 45 -2.71 -23.71 7.57
C ILE A 45 -4.04 -23.60 6.79
N TYR A 46 -4.48 -24.67 6.14
CA TYR A 46 -5.72 -24.70 5.35
C TYR A 46 -7.01 -24.52 6.19
N ARG A 47 -6.95 -24.64 7.52
CA ARG A 47 -8.06 -24.25 8.40
C ARG A 47 -8.22 -22.74 8.53
N HIS A 48 -7.18 -21.96 8.23
CA HIS A 48 -7.16 -20.51 8.32
C HIS A 48 -7.27 -19.83 6.95
N PHE A 49 -6.76 -20.47 5.90
CA PHE A 49 -6.73 -19.96 4.52
C PHE A 49 -7.12 -21.07 3.55
N ASN A 50 -8.16 -20.88 2.76
CA ASN A 50 -8.73 -21.94 1.88
C ASN A 50 -7.79 -22.28 0.71
N SER A 51 -6.83 -21.42 0.38
CA SER A 51 -5.91 -21.59 -0.74
C SER A 51 -4.58 -20.89 -0.50
N LYS A 52 -3.56 -21.22 -1.33
CA LYS A 52 -2.31 -20.45 -1.38
C LYS A 52 -2.57 -19.01 -1.83
N ALA A 53 -3.53 -18.79 -2.74
CA ALA A 53 -3.88 -17.43 -3.20
C ALA A 53 -4.39 -16.59 -2.03
N GLU A 54 -5.37 -17.08 -1.26
CA GLU A 54 -5.90 -16.39 -0.07
C GLU A 54 -4.80 -16.11 0.97
N LEU A 55 -3.86 -17.04 1.17
CA LEU A 55 -2.71 -16.82 2.05
C LEU A 55 -1.83 -15.67 1.54
N LEU A 56 -1.53 -15.62 0.24
CA LEU A 56 -0.72 -14.56 -0.36
C LEU A 56 -1.44 -13.21 -0.36
N GLU A 57 -2.76 -13.19 -0.57
CA GLU A 57 -3.60 -12.01 -0.43
C GLU A 57 -3.53 -11.46 1.00
N GLY A 58 -3.71 -12.32 2.01
CA GLY A 58 -3.61 -11.92 3.41
C GLY A 58 -2.23 -11.36 3.78
N VAL A 59 -1.13 -11.96 3.30
CA VAL A 59 0.22 -11.42 3.51
C VAL A 59 0.39 -10.07 2.80
N THR A 60 -0.15 -9.93 1.58
CA THR A 60 -0.11 -8.67 0.84
C THR A 60 -0.88 -7.57 1.56
N GLU A 61 -2.09 -7.88 2.03
CA GLU A 61 -2.93 -6.95 2.80
C GLU A 61 -2.20 -6.46 4.06
N LYS A 62 -1.66 -7.39 4.85
CA LYS A 62 -0.85 -7.06 6.03
C LYS A 62 0.30 -6.14 5.68
N TRP A 63 1.08 -6.50 4.67
CA TRP A 63 2.23 -5.72 4.22
C TRP A 63 1.83 -4.32 3.74
N LEU A 64 0.77 -4.19 2.93
CA LEU A 64 0.25 -2.89 2.49
C LEU A 64 -0.21 -2.03 3.67
N ASN A 65 -0.89 -2.62 4.65
CA ASN A 65 -1.35 -1.90 5.83
C ASN A 65 -0.18 -1.41 6.69
N GLU A 66 0.82 -2.24 6.95
CA GLU A 66 1.97 -1.89 7.79
C GLU A 66 2.95 -0.94 7.09
N LYS A 67 3.23 -1.19 5.81
CA LYS A 67 4.32 -0.51 5.09
C LYS A 67 3.86 0.71 4.29
N ILE A 68 2.59 0.78 3.93
CA ILE A 68 2.04 1.89 3.14
C ILE A 68 1.03 2.69 3.96
N ILE A 69 -0.05 2.05 4.41
CA ILE A 69 -1.16 2.77 5.05
C ILE A 69 -0.75 3.38 6.40
N ALA A 70 -0.07 2.63 7.26
CA ALA A 70 0.32 3.13 8.57
C ALA A 70 1.27 4.34 8.53
N PRO A 71 2.31 4.39 7.66
CA PRO A 71 3.09 5.62 7.45
C PRO A 71 2.28 6.77 6.88
N LEU A 72 1.39 6.53 5.91
CA LEU A 72 0.52 7.56 5.34
C LEU A 72 -0.44 8.14 6.39
N SER A 73 -0.98 7.31 7.28
CA SER A 73 -1.82 7.75 8.39
C SER A 73 -1.08 8.74 9.32
N LYS A 74 0.24 8.55 9.50
CA LYS A 74 1.06 9.50 10.29
C LYS A 74 1.18 10.85 9.59
N VAL A 75 1.29 10.87 8.26
CA VAL A 75 1.28 12.13 7.49
C VAL A 75 -0.05 12.87 7.66
N CYS A 76 -1.18 12.15 7.68
CA CYS A 76 -2.49 12.76 7.91
C CYS A 76 -2.58 13.49 9.26
N LEU A 77 -1.79 13.09 10.26
CA LEU A 77 -1.79 13.67 11.61
C LEU A 77 -0.73 14.78 11.78
N ASP A 78 0.07 15.06 10.75
CA ASP A 78 1.10 16.10 10.79
C ASP A 78 0.45 17.49 10.73
N SER A 79 0.42 18.17 11.87
CA SER A 79 -0.13 19.52 12.00
C SER A 79 0.83 20.64 11.55
N SER A 80 2.06 20.30 11.15
CA SER A 80 3.03 21.28 10.65
C SER A 80 2.75 21.71 9.20
N LEU A 81 1.96 20.94 8.47
CA LEU A 81 1.56 21.20 7.08
C LEU A 81 0.05 21.38 6.98
N THR A 82 -0.38 22.23 6.06
CA THR A 82 -1.81 22.52 5.83
C THR A 82 -2.12 22.61 4.32
N GLY A 83 -3.39 22.46 3.98
CA GLY A 83 -3.91 22.66 2.62
C GLY A 83 -3.21 21.81 1.56
N ALA A 84 -2.87 22.43 0.43
CA ALA A 84 -2.23 21.75 -0.70
C ALA A 84 -0.85 21.17 -0.34
N SER A 85 -0.12 21.77 0.60
CA SER A 85 1.18 21.28 1.05
C SER A 85 1.07 19.94 1.78
N LEU A 86 0.01 19.71 2.55
CA LEU A 86 -0.25 18.43 3.20
C LEU A 86 -0.65 17.35 2.18
N LEU A 87 -1.48 17.68 1.19
CA LEU A 87 -1.80 16.76 0.09
C LEU A 87 -0.56 16.36 -0.71
N LYS A 88 0.30 17.35 -1.03
CA LYS A 88 1.60 17.10 -1.67
C LYS A 88 2.43 16.11 -0.88
N ARG A 89 2.62 16.39 0.41
CA ARG A 89 3.41 15.54 1.29
C ARG A 89 2.86 14.12 1.38
N TYR A 90 1.54 13.97 1.44
CA TYR A 90 0.89 12.67 1.45
C TYR A 90 1.20 11.86 0.18
N LEU A 91 0.97 12.44 -1.01
CA LEU A 91 1.23 11.77 -2.29
C LEU A 91 2.72 11.52 -2.51
N GLN A 92 3.58 12.46 -2.13
CA GLN A 92 5.03 12.29 -2.20
C GLN A 92 5.48 11.14 -1.29
N THR A 93 4.96 11.04 -0.07
CA THR A 93 5.25 9.92 0.83
C THR A 93 4.78 8.58 0.24
N LEU A 94 3.61 8.54 -0.40
CA LEU A 94 3.15 7.33 -1.09
C LEU A 94 4.14 6.90 -2.19
N VAL A 95 4.62 7.84 -3.01
CA VAL A 95 5.63 7.60 -4.05
C VAL A 95 6.93 7.09 -3.42
N GLU A 96 7.47 7.80 -2.43
CA GLU A 96 8.71 7.46 -1.72
C GLU A 96 8.65 6.03 -1.14
N LEU A 97 7.55 5.66 -0.48
CA LEU A 97 7.35 4.33 0.09
C LEU A 97 7.32 3.24 -0.98
N LYS A 98 6.58 3.46 -2.08
CA LYS A 98 6.51 2.49 -3.18
C LYS A 98 7.87 2.28 -3.84
N HIS A 99 8.63 3.36 -4.10
CA HIS A 99 9.99 3.28 -4.65
C HIS A 99 10.95 2.60 -3.67
N TYR A 100 10.87 2.93 -2.39
CA TYR A 100 11.69 2.30 -1.35
C TYR A 100 11.48 0.79 -1.34
N TYR A 101 10.25 0.31 -1.20
CA TYR A 101 9.99 -1.13 -1.14
C TYR A 101 10.20 -1.88 -2.45
N ALA A 102 10.06 -1.22 -3.61
CA ALA A 102 10.44 -1.82 -4.89
C ALA A 102 11.93 -2.14 -4.98
N ARG A 103 12.77 -1.40 -4.24
CA ARG A 103 14.22 -1.55 -4.21
C ARG A 103 14.71 -2.40 -3.03
N ASP A 104 14.17 -2.15 -1.82
CA ASP A 104 14.71 -2.68 -0.57
C ASP A 104 13.95 -3.92 -0.05
N ASP A 105 12.77 -4.23 -0.59
CA ASP A 105 11.99 -5.44 -0.26
C ASP A 105 11.39 -6.06 -1.54
N GLU A 106 12.28 -6.39 -2.47
CA GLU A 106 11.95 -6.79 -3.85
C GLU A 106 10.99 -7.99 -3.91
N GLU A 107 11.16 -9.00 -3.04
CA GLU A 107 10.30 -10.19 -3.05
C GLU A 107 8.86 -9.88 -2.59
N MET A 108 8.70 -9.03 -1.57
CA MET A 108 7.38 -8.58 -1.12
C MET A 108 6.75 -7.65 -2.15
N PHE A 109 7.53 -6.79 -2.79
CA PHE A 109 7.03 -5.94 -3.86
C PHE A 109 6.62 -6.74 -5.10
N ARG A 110 7.36 -7.79 -5.49
CA ARG A 110 6.96 -8.72 -6.55
C ARG A 110 5.66 -9.45 -6.21
N MET A 111 5.48 -9.88 -4.96
CA MET A 111 4.23 -10.49 -4.50
C MET A 111 3.07 -9.48 -4.63
N TYR A 112 3.25 -8.25 -4.14
CA TYR A 112 2.26 -7.19 -4.29
C TYR A 112 1.88 -6.96 -5.76
N THR A 113 2.87 -6.84 -6.66
CA THR A 113 2.62 -6.69 -8.11
C THR A 113 1.77 -7.84 -8.65
N ARG A 114 2.11 -9.08 -8.30
CA ARG A 114 1.36 -10.25 -8.74
C ARG A 114 -0.06 -10.28 -8.19
N VAL A 115 -0.25 -9.96 -6.91
CA VAL A 115 -1.56 -9.91 -6.28
C VAL A 115 -2.41 -8.78 -6.86
N THR A 116 -1.80 -7.65 -7.25
CA THR A 116 -2.48 -6.55 -7.93
C THR A 116 -3.17 -6.99 -9.24
N GLU A 117 -2.62 -7.97 -9.93
CA GLU A 117 -3.20 -8.52 -11.17
C GLU A 117 -4.30 -9.56 -10.91
N GLN A 118 -4.35 -10.18 -9.74
CA GLN A 118 -5.15 -11.37 -9.46
C GLN A 118 -6.26 -11.15 -8.42
N ALA A 119 -6.12 -10.18 -7.53
CA ALA A 119 -7.02 -9.92 -6.40
C ALA A 119 -7.56 -8.48 -6.47
N ALA A 120 -8.45 -8.23 -7.43
CA ALA A 120 -9.00 -6.90 -7.67
C ALA A 120 -9.66 -6.28 -6.43
N ASP A 121 -10.43 -7.06 -5.68
CA ASP A 121 -11.15 -6.59 -4.49
C ASP A 121 -10.21 -6.09 -3.39
N LEU A 122 -9.11 -6.82 -3.14
CA LEU A 122 -8.09 -6.40 -2.18
C LEU A 122 -7.44 -5.08 -2.59
N ILE A 123 -7.10 -4.95 -3.87
CA ILE A 123 -6.45 -3.74 -4.39
C ILE A 123 -7.41 -2.57 -4.39
N GLU A 124 -8.69 -2.77 -4.73
CA GLU A 124 -9.72 -1.73 -4.64
C GLU A 124 -9.88 -1.23 -3.19
N GLN A 125 -9.94 -2.12 -2.20
CA GLN A 125 -9.98 -1.75 -0.78
C GLN A 125 -8.75 -0.94 -0.36
N HIS A 126 -7.55 -1.31 -0.82
CA HIS A 126 -6.32 -0.57 -0.56
C HIS A 126 -6.37 0.84 -1.18
N ILE A 127 -6.82 0.96 -2.44
CA ILE A 127 -6.99 2.25 -3.12
C ILE A 127 -8.03 3.11 -2.39
N ASP A 128 -9.17 2.53 -2.04
CA ASP A 128 -10.23 3.24 -1.32
C ASP A 128 -9.78 3.74 0.05
N HIS A 129 -8.89 3.01 0.73
CA HIS A 129 -8.30 3.49 1.99
C HIS A 129 -7.45 4.76 1.75
N ILE A 130 -6.57 4.76 0.74
CA ILE A 130 -5.76 5.93 0.38
C ILE A 130 -6.65 7.11 -0.03
N VAL A 131 -7.64 6.86 -0.88
CA VAL A 131 -8.58 7.88 -1.36
C VAL A 131 -9.38 8.49 -0.21
N ARG A 132 -9.83 7.69 0.76
CA ARG A 132 -10.51 8.20 1.98
C ARG A 132 -9.59 9.11 2.79
N GLN A 133 -8.34 8.73 3.04
CA GLN A 133 -7.39 9.58 3.76
C GLN A 133 -7.15 10.91 3.03
N LEU A 134 -7.02 10.89 1.69
CA LEU A 134 -6.91 12.13 0.90
C LEU A 134 -8.19 12.98 0.98
N ALA A 135 -9.37 12.37 0.93
CA ALA A 135 -10.64 13.08 1.04
C ALA A 135 -10.83 13.72 2.43
N ASP A 136 -10.38 13.04 3.49
CA ASP A 136 -10.37 13.56 4.85
C ASP A 136 -9.45 14.78 4.98
N ILE A 137 -8.27 14.76 4.36
CA ILE A 137 -7.38 15.92 4.28
C ILE A 137 -8.07 17.06 3.54
N ILE A 138 -8.64 16.83 2.36
CA ILE A 138 -9.34 17.84 1.55
C ILE A 138 -10.44 18.51 2.36
N THR A 139 -11.24 17.71 3.06
CA THR A 139 -12.37 18.21 3.88
C THR A 139 -11.87 19.02 5.08
N ARG A 140 -10.92 18.47 5.83
CA ARG A 140 -10.39 19.09 7.05
C ARG A 140 -9.67 20.39 6.77
N GLU A 141 -8.89 20.44 5.69
CA GLU A 141 -8.11 21.62 5.32
C GLU A 141 -8.95 22.69 4.58
N GLY A 142 -10.25 22.48 4.43
CA GLY A 142 -11.15 23.43 3.78
C GLY A 142 -10.83 23.65 2.29
N ILE A 143 -10.23 22.68 1.61
CA ILE A 143 -9.98 22.77 0.17
C ILE A 143 -11.32 22.72 -0.54
N THR A 144 -11.68 23.80 -1.24
CA THR A 144 -13.00 23.96 -1.83
C THR A 144 -13.27 22.90 -2.89
N SER A 145 -14.15 21.96 -2.58
CA SER A 145 -14.66 20.95 -3.50
C SER A 145 -16.03 20.48 -3.04
N ASP A 146 -17.00 20.52 -3.95
CA ASP A 146 -18.33 19.96 -3.70
C ASP A 146 -18.30 18.43 -3.60
N GLN A 147 -17.21 17.80 -4.05
CA GLN A 147 -17.02 16.36 -4.09
C GLN A 147 -15.58 15.97 -3.64
N PRO A 148 -15.27 16.05 -2.33
CA PRO A 148 -13.92 15.75 -1.82
C PRO A 148 -13.40 14.36 -2.21
N ALA A 149 -14.24 13.33 -2.18
CA ALA A 149 -13.87 11.98 -2.57
C ALA A 149 -13.52 11.88 -4.07
N GLN A 150 -14.24 12.60 -4.94
CA GLN A 150 -13.92 12.64 -6.36
C GLN A 150 -12.60 13.37 -6.64
N LEU A 151 -12.33 14.48 -5.95
CA LEU A 151 -11.06 15.18 -6.05
C LEU A 151 -9.91 14.31 -5.55
N ALA A 152 -10.08 13.63 -4.41
CA ALA A 152 -9.10 12.69 -3.87
C ALA A 152 -8.77 11.57 -4.86
N ARG A 153 -9.79 10.97 -5.46
CA ARG A 153 -9.63 9.90 -6.47
C ARG A 153 -8.94 10.44 -7.73
N THR A 154 -9.26 11.65 -8.15
CA THR A 154 -8.60 12.32 -9.29
C THR A 154 -7.11 12.55 -9.02
N LEU A 155 -6.76 13.06 -7.84
CA LEU A 155 -5.36 13.27 -7.44
C LEU A 155 -4.58 11.95 -7.38
N PHE A 156 -5.18 10.91 -6.82
CA PHE A 156 -4.58 9.58 -6.77
C PHE A 156 -4.27 9.04 -8.17
N TYR A 157 -5.23 9.08 -9.09
CA TYR A 157 -5.03 8.57 -10.45
C TYR A 157 -4.14 9.47 -11.31
N ALA A 158 -4.17 10.79 -11.13
CA ALA A 158 -3.28 11.70 -11.84
C ALA A 158 -1.79 11.46 -11.50
N THR A 159 -1.52 10.89 -10.32
CA THR A 159 -0.17 10.55 -9.86
C THR A 159 0.17 9.06 -9.98
N ALA A 160 -0.70 8.24 -10.59
CA ALA A 160 -0.57 6.78 -10.63
C ALA A 160 0.75 6.28 -11.25
N ARG A 161 1.28 6.96 -12.26
CA ARG A 161 2.58 6.62 -12.87
C ARG A 161 3.70 6.51 -11.83
N PHE A 162 3.63 7.29 -10.77
CA PHE A 162 4.69 7.40 -9.77
C PHE A 162 4.57 6.38 -8.63
N HIS A 163 3.43 5.72 -8.45
CA HIS A 163 3.20 4.80 -7.33
C HIS A 163 2.50 3.48 -7.70
N HIS A 164 1.95 3.36 -8.92
CA HIS A 164 1.32 2.11 -9.34
C HIS A 164 2.37 1.10 -9.81
N PRO A 165 2.37 -0.16 -9.33
CA PRO A 165 3.43 -1.14 -9.56
C PRO A 165 3.69 -1.46 -11.03
N ALA A 166 2.70 -1.30 -11.92
CA ALA A 166 2.87 -1.48 -13.36
C ALA A 166 3.89 -0.51 -13.98
N HIS A 167 4.17 0.62 -13.32
CA HIS A 167 5.16 1.60 -13.75
C HIS A 167 6.51 1.49 -13.03
N ALA A 168 6.72 0.48 -12.20
CA ALA A 168 7.93 0.33 -11.40
C ALA A 168 9.23 0.32 -12.23
N TYR A 169 9.16 -0.11 -13.49
CA TYR A 169 10.30 -0.07 -14.41
C TYR A 169 10.78 1.35 -14.72
N GLU A 170 9.90 2.37 -14.64
CA GLU A 170 10.20 3.78 -14.88
C GLU A 170 10.87 4.45 -13.67
N TRP A 171 10.67 3.93 -12.45
CA TRP A 171 11.09 4.56 -11.21
C TRP A 171 12.63 4.60 -11.02
N LYS A 172 13.37 3.88 -11.86
CA LYS A 172 14.82 3.96 -11.92
C LYS A 172 15.34 5.18 -12.71
N ASN A 173 14.44 5.91 -13.41
CA ASN A 173 14.80 7.13 -14.13
C ASN A 173 15.17 8.23 -13.12
N PRO A 174 16.39 8.84 -13.21
CA PRO A 174 16.81 9.90 -12.29
C PRO A 174 15.95 11.17 -12.36
N LYS A 175 15.10 11.31 -13.38
CA LYS A 175 14.18 12.45 -13.53
C LYS A 175 12.81 12.19 -12.91
N ILE A 176 12.52 10.99 -12.42
CA ILE A 176 11.17 10.61 -11.98
C ILE A 176 10.64 11.52 -10.86
N ASP A 177 11.50 11.92 -9.94
CA ASP A 177 11.12 12.80 -8.84
C ASP A 177 10.81 14.22 -9.33
N GLN A 178 11.57 14.74 -10.32
CA GLN A 178 11.28 16.04 -10.92
C GLN A 178 9.98 15.98 -11.73
N GLU A 179 9.75 14.92 -12.49
CA GLU A 179 8.51 14.71 -13.24
C GLU A 179 7.29 14.64 -12.31
N PHE A 180 7.42 14.06 -11.12
CA PHE A 180 6.37 14.12 -10.10
C PHE A 180 6.10 15.56 -9.64
N LEU A 181 7.16 16.33 -9.37
CA LEU A 181 7.01 17.74 -8.95
C LEU A 181 6.37 18.60 -10.03
N ASP A 182 6.70 18.35 -11.30
CA ASP A 182 6.11 19.07 -12.44
C ASP A 182 4.59 18.77 -12.57
N VAL A 183 4.20 17.48 -12.43
CA VAL A 183 2.78 17.09 -12.40
C VAL A 183 2.08 17.72 -11.18
N TRP A 184 2.73 17.67 -10.00
CA TRP A 184 2.15 18.27 -8.81
C TRP A 184 1.91 19.78 -8.98
N ALA A 185 2.84 20.53 -9.57
CA ALA A 185 2.68 21.96 -9.79
C ALA A 185 1.43 22.29 -10.64
N LEU A 186 1.12 21.46 -11.64
CA LEU A 186 -0.11 21.61 -12.43
C LEU A 186 -1.37 21.32 -11.60
N LEU A 187 -1.34 20.26 -10.78
CA LEU A 187 -2.44 19.87 -9.89
C LEU A 187 -2.69 20.94 -8.82
N GLU A 188 -1.63 21.45 -8.20
CA GLU A 188 -1.70 22.47 -7.17
C GLU A 188 -2.31 23.79 -7.69
N ASN A 189 -1.95 24.23 -8.91
CA ASN A 189 -2.57 25.36 -9.56
C ASN A 189 -4.09 25.14 -9.79
N GLY A 190 -4.48 23.94 -10.19
CA GLY A 190 -5.89 23.56 -10.35
C GLY A 190 -6.67 23.54 -9.02
N ILE A 191 -6.04 23.09 -7.94
CA ILE A 191 -6.62 23.11 -6.58
C ILE A 191 -6.74 24.55 -6.09
N SER A 192 -5.68 25.35 -6.22
CA SER A 192 -5.62 26.74 -5.74
C SER A 192 -6.60 27.65 -6.48
N SER A 193 -6.79 27.45 -7.78
CA SER A 193 -7.77 28.22 -8.56
C SER A 193 -9.22 28.00 -8.08
N LYS A 194 -9.53 26.82 -7.51
CA LYS A 194 -10.82 26.56 -6.88
C LYS A 194 -10.96 27.20 -5.50
N ILE A 195 -9.85 27.45 -4.78
CA ILE A 195 -9.85 28.13 -3.48
C ILE A 195 -10.09 29.63 -3.64
N TYR A 196 -9.59 30.25 -4.73
CA TYR A 196 -9.67 31.70 -4.98
C TYR A 196 -10.68 32.09 -6.06
N GLY A 197 -11.34 31.12 -6.70
CA GLY A 197 -12.34 31.33 -7.74
C GLY A 197 -13.71 31.65 -7.15
N ARG A 198 -13.94 32.93 -6.81
CA ARG A 198 -15.24 33.56 -6.77
C ARG A 198 -15.34 34.51 -7.93
#